data_35301382ec28f388f68597db15a5d665
#
_entry.id   35301382ec28f388f68597db15a5d665
#
_cell.length_a   1.000
_cell.length_b   1.000
_cell.length_c   1.000
_cell.angle_alpha   90.00
_cell.angle_beta   90.00
_cell.angle_gamma   90.00
#
_symmetry.space_group_name_H-M   'P 1'
#
loop_
_entity.id
_entity.type
_entity.pdbx_description
1 polymer ?
#
loop_
_entity_poly.entity_id
_entity_poly.type
_entity_poly.pdbx_seq_one_letter_code
_entity_poly.pdbx_strand_id
1 'polypeptide(L)'
;MNIAVVGHVEWIEFVRVDHVPKTGEIVHAGETWCEAAGGGAVAAVQLARLAGSSTLFTAIGDDELGEKVVPKLERHGVTVHAGVRPEPQRRGFTYIDSAGERTITVIGERLGPRRSDDLPWDELAEADGVYFVSGDAASLKAARDAKVLVATARSMATLAEGRVELDALVRSRNDEGETYRPGDLEPPPRTEVATAGSQGGTFTFAGGAPTHFPPAAAPGPVQDAYGAGDSFAAGLTYGLAEGLSMDEAIALAARSGAAALSRRGAHGA
;
A
#
# COMPACT_ATOMS: atom_id res chain seq x y z
N MET A 1 5.21 -12.15 15.24
CA MET A 1 3.96 -11.55 14.74
C MET A 1 3.73 -12.00 13.31
N ASN A 2 2.56 -12.55 13.04
CA ASN A 2 2.15 -12.93 11.69
C ASN A 2 1.41 -11.75 11.05
N ILE A 3 1.98 -11.16 10.01
CA ILE A 3 1.38 -9.99 9.38
C ILE A 3 1.36 -10.17 7.86
N ALA A 4 0.24 -9.81 7.24
CA ALA A 4 0.05 -10.05 5.83
C ALA A 4 -0.52 -8.84 5.08
N VAL A 5 -0.37 -8.87 3.77
CA VAL A 5 -0.99 -7.95 2.82
C VAL A 5 -1.76 -8.76 1.79
N VAL A 6 -2.97 -8.32 1.49
CA VAL A 6 -3.73 -8.76 0.32
C VAL A 6 -3.76 -7.61 -0.68
N GLY A 7 -3.04 -7.76 -1.81
CA GLY A 7 -2.87 -6.60 -2.67
C GLY A 7 -2.16 -6.88 -4.00
N HIS A 8 -2.12 -5.87 -4.84
CA HIS A 8 -1.49 -5.95 -6.15
C HIS A 8 0.00 -5.61 -6.11
N VAL A 9 0.70 -6.12 -7.11
CA VAL A 9 2.08 -5.80 -7.42
C VAL A 9 2.16 -5.19 -8.82
N GLU A 10 3.06 -4.24 -8.99
CA GLU A 10 3.37 -3.61 -10.27
C GLU A 10 4.88 -3.64 -10.52
N TRP A 11 5.27 -3.83 -11.78
CA TRP A 11 6.66 -3.63 -12.18
C TRP A 11 6.86 -2.16 -12.52
N ILE A 12 7.57 -1.42 -11.67
CA ILE A 12 7.75 0.01 -11.84
C ILE A 12 9.15 0.32 -12.37
N GLU A 13 9.19 1.05 -13.46
CA GLU A 13 10.38 1.68 -14.01
C GLU A 13 10.44 3.12 -13.53
N PHE A 14 11.45 3.44 -12.74
CA PHE A 14 11.71 4.78 -12.22
C PHE A 14 12.72 5.49 -13.10
N VAL A 15 12.48 6.77 -13.31
CA VAL A 15 13.30 7.66 -14.12
C VAL A 15 13.49 8.98 -13.38
N ARG A 16 14.72 9.28 -13.01
CA ARG A 16 15.05 10.59 -12.40
C ARG A 16 15.39 11.57 -13.50
N VAL A 17 14.70 12.69 -13.50
CA VAL A 17 14.84 13.77 -14.49
C VAL A 17 14.91 15.13 -13.80
N ASP A 18 15.42 16.14 -14.48
CA ASP A 18 15.38 17.52 -13.95
C ASP A 18 13.93 18.02 -13.85
N HIS A 19 13.11 17.69 -14.84
CA HIS A 19 11.68 17.99 -14.86
C HIS A 19 10.95 16.96 -15.75
N VAL A 20 9.64 16.80 -15.54
CA VAL A 20 8.79 15.96 -16.37
C VAL A 20 8.68 16.58 -17.78
N PRO A 21 8.95 15.80 -18.89
CA PRO A 21 8.94 16.34 -20.23
C PRO A 21 7.59 16.94 -20.63
N LYS A 22 7.63 18.10 -21.26
CA LYS A 22 6.46 18.76 -21.87
C LYS A 22 6.24 18.26 -23.29
N THR A 23 5.10 18.59 -23.86
CA THR A 23 4.78 18.22 -25.25
C THR A 23 5.88 18.66 -26.21
N GLY A 24 6.43 17.70 -26.98
CA GLY A 24 7.49 17.95 -27.96
C GLY A 24 8.92 18.04 -27.40
N GLU A 25 9.08 17.90 -26.08
CA GLU A 25 10.37 17.97 -25.40
C GLU A 25 11.03 16.58 -25.28
N ILE A 26 12.35 16.53 -25.37
CA ILE A 26 13.18 15.36 -25.08
C ILE A 26 13.99 15.69 -23.82
N VAL A 27 13.80 14.91 -22.77
CA VAL A 27 14.52 15.03 -21.51
C VAL A 27 15.38 13.78 -21.32
N HIS A 28 16.63 13.94 -20.89
CA HIS A 28 17.52 12.84 -20.60
C HIS A 28 17.43 12.46 -19.12
N ALA A 29 17.27 11.15 -18.87
CA ALA A 29 17.29 10.61 -17.52
C ALA A 29 18.70 10.63 -16.95
N GLY A 30 18.87 11.16 -15.77
CA GLY A 30 20.13 11.10 -15.01
C GLY A 30 20.32 9.73 -14.35
N GLU A 31 19.23 9.04 -14.03
CA GLU A 31 19.23 7.73 -13.39
C GLU A 31 17.95 6.95 -13.74
N THR A 32 18.09 5.62 -13.88
CA THR A 32 16.95 4.71 -14.08
C THR A 32 17.12 3.43 -13.26
N TRP A 33 16.01 2.87 -12.76
CA TRP A 33 15.98 1.57 -12.08
C TRP A 33 14.58 0.96 -12.12
N CYS A 34 14.48 -0.34 -11.79
CA CYS A 34 13.20 -1.04 -11.75
C CYS A 34 13.00 -1.76 -10.43
N GLU A 35 11.76 -1.70 -9.91
CA GLU A 35 11.36 -2.39 -8.68
C GLU A 35 10.03 -3.13 -8.86
N ALA A 36 9.84 -4.21 -8.11
CA ALA A 36 8.54 -4.79 -7.88
C ALA A 36 7.84 -3.96 -6.80
N ALA A 37 6.93 -3.08 -7.19
CA ALA A 37 6.29 -2.07 -6.35
C ALA A 37 4.75 -2.13 -6.46
N GLY A 38 4.06 -1.01 -6.38
CA GLY A 38 2.61 -0.96 -6.21
C GLY A 38 2.20 -1.10 -4.75
N GLY A 39 0.97 -0.72 -4.42
CA GLY A 39 0.55 -0.55 -3.02
C GLY A 39 0.72 -1.80 -2.16
N GLY A 40 0.40 -2.99 -2.71
CA GLY A 40 0.56 -4.25 -1.98
C GLY A 40 2.02 -4.58 -1.67
N ALA A 41 2.91 -4.45 -2.66
CA ALA A 41 4.33 -4.73 -2.49
C ALA A 41 5.01 -3.74 -1.54
N VAL A 42 4.71 -2.43 -1.67
CA VAL A 42 5.25 -1.40 -0.77
C VAL A 42 4.86 -1.67 0.67
N ALA A 43 3.57 -1.95 0.91
CA ALA A 43 3.08 -2.25 2.25
C ALA A 43 3.72 -3.53 2.81
N ALA A 44 3.84 -4.60 2.01
CA ALA A 44 4.46 -5.85 2.45
C ALA A 44 5.92 -5.65 2.85
N VAL A 45 6.72 -4.94 2.05
CA VAL A 45 8.11 -4.63 2.39
C VAL A 45 8.20 -3.74 3.64
N GLN A 46 7.29 -2.78 3.80
CA GLN A 46 7.27 -1.96 5.02
C GLN A 46 6.91 -2.79 6.26
N LEU A 47 5.96 -3.72 6.15
CA LEU A 47 5.61 -4.64 7.24
C LEU A 47 6.76 -5.59 7.57
N ALA A 48 7.46 -6.12 6.55
CA ALA A 48 8.65 -6.95 6.77
C ALA A 48 9.74 -6.19 7.54
N ARG A 49 9.92 -4.90 7.29
CA ARG A 49 10.85 -4.05 8.06
C ARG A 49 10.46 -3.87 9.53
N LEU A 50 9.15 -3.80 9.80
CA LEU A 50 8.63 -3.60 11.15
C LEU A 50 8.60 -4.92 11.95
N ALA A 51 8.16 -6.02 11.33
CA ALA A 51 7.92 -7.30 11.97
C ALA A 51 9.07 -8.32 11.78
N GLY A 52 10.07 -8.02 10.93
CA GLY A 52 11.14 -8.94 10.54
C GLY A 52 10.78 -9.78 9.30
N SER A 53 9.50 -10.05 9.04
CA SER A 53 8.99 -10.71 7.84
C SER A 53 7.52 -10.33 7.63
N SER A 54 7.00 -10.55 6.42
CA SER A 54 5.58 -10.40 6.10
C SER A 54 5.17 -11.37 4.99
N THR A 55 3.86 -11.58 4.83
CA THR A 55 3.31 -12.39 3.74
C THR A 55 2.49 -11.50 2.80
N LEU A 56 2.68 -11.66 1.48
CA LEU A 56 1.91 -10.97 0.45
C LEU A 56 1.10 -11.97 -0.36
N PHE A 57 -0.22 -11.81 -0.34
CA PHE A 57 -1.17 -12.49 -1.24
C PHE A 57 -1.43 -11.58 -2.43
N THR A 58 -1.05 -12.00 -3.64
CA THR A 58 -1.08 -11.16 -4.85
C THR A 58 -1.46 -11.95 -6.10
N ALA A 59 -1.41 -11.28 -7.24
CA ALA A 59 -1.39 -11.90 -8.56
C ALA A 59 -0.32 -11.25 -9.43
N ILE A 60 0.29 -12.06 -10.29
CA ILE A 60 1.33 -11.65 -11.25
C ILE A 60 0.93 -12.05 -12.67
N GLY A 61 1.50 -11.39 -13.66
CA GLY A 61 1.34 -11.75 -15.07
C GLY A 61 2.14 -13.00 -15.43
N ASP A 62 1.66 -13.75 -16.43
CA ASP A 62 2.37 -14.88 -17.03
C ASP A 62 3.35 -14.36 -18.10
N ASP A 63 4.31 -13.55 -17.65
CA ASP A 63 5.33 -12.98 -18.51
C ASP A 63 6.67 -12.78 -17.76
N GLU A 64 7.70 -12.42 -18.51
CA GLU A 64 9.06 -12.19 -18.00
C GLU A 64 9.14 -11.19 -16.84
N LEU A 65 8.22 -10.21 -16.77
CA LEU A 65 8.19 -9.22 -15.69
C LEU A 65 7.53 -9.79 -14.45
N GLY A 66 6.44 -10.57 -14.60
CA GLY A 66 5.80 -11.29 -13.50
C GLY A 66 6.75 -12.25 -12.80
N GLU A 67 7.56 -13.00 -13.58
CA GLU A 67 8.59 -13.91 -13.04
C GLU A 67 9.65 -13.18 -12.19
N LYS A 68 9.94 -11.91 -12.49
CA LYS A 68 10.91 -11.10 -11.73
C LYS A 68 10.38 -10.56 -10.41
N VAL A 69 9.06 -10.54 -10.21
CA VAL A 69 8.41 -9.93 -9.03
C VAL A 69 8.79 -10.68 -7.74
N VAL A 70 8.52 -11.99 -7.71
CA VAL A 70 8.68 -12.80 -6.50
C VAL A 70 10.10 -12.72 -5.94
N PRO A 71 11.18 -13.03 -6.70
CA PRO A 71 12.53 -13.01 -6.14
C PRO A 71 13.00 -11.61 -5.72
N LYS A 72 12.41 -10.53 -6.27
CA LYS A 72 12.71 -9.19 -5.78
C LYS A 72 12.10 -8.91 -4.42
N LEU A 73 10.86 -9.32 -4.18
CA LEU A 73 10.19 -9.10 -2.89
C LEU A 73 10.74 -10.00 -1.78
N GLU A 74 11.09 -11.24 -2.10
CA GLU A 74 11.70 -12.17 -1.14
C GLU A 74 13.02 -11.63 -0.55
N ARG A 75 13.82 -10.90 -1.33
CA ARG A 75 15.04 -10.23 -0.84
C ARG A 75 14.76 -9.17 0.23
N HIS A 76 13.54 -8.70 0.33
CA HIS A 76 13.08 -7.75 1.35
C HIS A 76 12.38 -8.42 2.54
N GLY A 77 12.44 -9.77 2.65
CA GLY A 77 11.81 -10.50 3.74
C GLY A 77 10.31 -10.74 3.59
N VAL A 78 9.80 -10.65 2.35
CA VAL A 78 8.40 -10.90 2.03
C VAL A 78 8.22 -12.31 1.51
N THR A 79 7.39 -13.13 2.15
CA THR A 79 6.88 -14.38 1.57
C THR A 79 5.78 -14.04 0.58
N VAL A 80 5.89 -14.49 -0.67
CA VAL A 80 4.94 -14.12 -1.73
C VAL A 80 4.11 -15.32 -2.16
N HIS A 81 2.78 -15.23 -2.00
CA HIS A 81 1.80 -16.15 -2.56
C HIS A 81 1.12 -15.46 -3.75
N ALA A 82 1.41 -15.92 -4.97
CA ALA A 82 0.97 -15.27 -6.18
C ALA A 82 0.11 -16.19 -7.06
N GLY A 83 -1.12 -15.74 -7.37
CA GLY A 83 -1.89 -16.30 -8.48
C GLY A 83 -1.33 -15.80 -9.82
N VAL A 84 -1.22 -16.68 -10.82
CA VAL A 84 -0.74 -16.31 -12.16
C VAL A 84 -1.91 -15.94 -13.07
N ARG A 85 -1.77 -14.87 -13.83
CA ARG A 85 -2.77 -14.36 -14.78
C ARG A 85 -2.23 -14.42 -16.21
N PRO A 86 -3.07 -14.74 -17.20
CA PRO A 86 -2.69 -14.69 -18.60
C PRO A 86 -2.42 -13.26 -19.11
N GLU A 87 -2.93 -12.25 -18.41
CA GLU A 87 -2.68 -10.85 -18.72
C GLU A 87 -1.21 -10.48 -18.36
N PRO A 88 -0.58 -9.59 -19.14
CA PRO A 88 0.78 -9.12 -18.85
C PRO A 88 0.88 -8.46 -17.47
N GLN A 89 2.04 -8.60 -16.83
CA GLN A 89 2.35 -7.91 -15.57
C GLN A 89 2.08 -6.40 -15.71
N ARG A 90 1.24 -5.86 -14.83
CA ARG A 90 1.01 -4.41 -14.77
C ARG A 90 2.31 -3.67 -14.54
N ARG A 91 2.52 -2.62 -15.31
CA ARG A 91 3.71 -1.78 -15.28
C ARG A 91 3.36 -0.37 -14.86
N GLY A 92 4.32 0.31 -14.26
CA GLY A 92 4.28 1.75 -14.10
C GLY A 92 5.57 2.39 -14.59
N PHE A 93 5.45 3.56 -15.20
CA PHE A 93 6.57 4.41 -15.54
C PHE A 93 6.47 5.66 -14.67
N THR A 94 7.51 5.88 -13.85
CA THR A 94 7.49 6.91 -12.81
C THR A 94 8.61 7.91 -13.03
N TYR A 95 8.27 9.13 -13.37
CA TYR A 95 9.20 10.25 -13.31
C TYR A 95 9.37 10.71 -11.86
N ILE A 96 10.61 10.99 -11.48
CA ILE A 96 10.96 11.69 -10.24
C ILE A 96 11.74 12.93 -10.66
N ASP A 97 11.22 14.11 -10.40
CA ASP A 97 11.82 15.37 -10.75
C ASP A 97 12.84 15.85 -9.71
N SER A 98 13.47 17.00 -9.97
CA SER A 98 14.48 17.60 -9.07
C SER A 98 13.93 18.02 -7.70
N ALA A 99 12.59 18.15 -7.56
CA ALA A 99 11.93 18.44 -6.29
C ALA A 99 11.58 17.14 -5.51
N GLY A 100 11.80 15.96 -6.09
CA GLY A 100 11.40 14.67 -5.53
C GLY A 100 9.92 14.36 -5.74
N GLU A 101 9.21 15.14 -6.55
CA GLU A 101 7.81 14.89 -6.88
C GLU A 101 7.71 13.79 -7.94
N ARG A 102 6.65 12.96 -7.82
CA ARG A 102 6.43 11.84 -8.73
C ARG A 102 5.29 12.10 -9.69
N THR A 103 5.51 11.70 -10.95
CA THR A 103 4.44 11.60 -11.96
C THR A 103 4.45 10.19 -12.51
N ILE A 104 3.30 9.50 -12.45
CA ILE A 104 3.19 8.07 -12.76
C ILE A 104 2.28 7.86 -13.95
N THR A 105 2.75 7.08 -14.92
CA THR A 105 1.94 6.51 -16.00
C THR A 105 1.79 5.01 -15.76
N VAL A 106 0.56 4.52 -15.68
CA VAL A 106 0.28 3.10 -15.48
C VAL A 106 -0.04 2.43 -16.79
N ILE A 107 0.48 1.23 -17.00
CA ILE A 107 0.34 0.43 -18.23
C ILE A 107 -0.21 -0.94 -17.86
N GLY A 108 -1.35 -1.30 -18.43
CA GLY A 108 -2.04 -2.57 -18.19
C GLY A 108 -3.03 -2.53 -17.03
N GLU A 109 -3.77 -3.62 -16.87
CA GLU A 109 -4.78 -3.78 -15.84
C GLU A 109 -4.17 -4.11 -14.47
N ARG A 110 -4.88 -3.80 -13.41
CA ARG A 110 -4.46 -4.18 -12.05
C ARG A 110 -4.73 -5.66 -11.84
N LEU A 111 -3.68 -6.44 -11.63
CA LEU A 111 -3.78 -7.84 -11.27
C LEU A 111 -3.94 -7.96 -9.75
N GLY A 112 -5.14 -8.28 -9.30
CA GLY A 112 -5.43 -8.53 -7.88
C GLY A 112 -5.55 -10.01 -7.57
N PRO A 113 -5.26 -10.45 -6.35
CA PRO A 113 -5.52 -11.82 -5.93
C PRO A 113 -7.03 -12.06 -5.86
N ARG A 114 -7.46 -13.26 -6.20
CA ARG A 114 -8.84 -13.73 -6.11
C ARG A 114 -8.92 -14.89 -5.14
N ARG A 115 -9.99 -14.98 -4.35
CA ARG A 115 -10.17 -16.09 -3.41
C ARG A 115 -10.14 -17.48 -4.10
N SER A 116 -10.46 -17.53 -5.40
CA SER A 116 -10.40 -18.73 -6.23
C SER A 116 -8.99 -19.14 -6.63
N ASP A 117 -7.96 -18.32 -6.41
CA ASP A 117 -6.57 -18.68 -6.65
C ASP A 117 -6.16 -19.77 -5.66
N ASP A 118 -5.36 -20.72 -6.12
CA ASP A 118 -4.79 -21.77 -5.27
C ASP A 118 -3.65 -21.21 -4.39
N LEU A 119 -4.07 -20.43 -3.38
CA LEU A 119 -3.18 -19.79 -2.40
C LEU A 119 -3.55 -20.27 -1.00
N PRO A 120 -2.63 -20.22 -0.04
CA PRO A 120 -2.88 -20.69 1.33
C PRO A 120 -3.71 -19.67 2.14
N TRP A 121 -4.92 -19.38 1.70
CA TRP A 121 -5.80 -18.36 2.29
C TRP A 121 -6.10 -18.56 3.77
N ASP A 122 -6.01 -19.79 4.26
CA ASP A 122 -6.27 -20.12 5.67
C ASP A 122 -5.19 -19.52 6.60
N GLU A 123 -4.01 -19.18 6.07
CA GLU A 123 -2.99 -18.47 6.84
C GLU A 123 -3.44 -17.07 7.30
N LEU A 124 -4.41 -16.45 6.62
CA LEU A 124 -4.95 -15.15 7.02
C LEU A 124 -5.70 -15.21 8.36
N ALA A 125 -6.29 -16.34 8.71
CA ALA A 125 -6.93 -16.53 10.02
C ALA A 125 -5.93 -16.56 11.18
N GLU A 126 -4.67 -16.91 10.90
CA GLU A 126 -3.58 -16.91 11.88
C GLU A 126 -2.84 -15.56 11.93
N ALA A 127 -3.22 -14.60 11.08
CA ALA A 127 -2.56 -13.30 11.02
C ALA A 127 -2.99 -12.39 12.18
N ASP A 128 -2.02 -11.75 12.83
CA ASP A 128 -2.25 -10.70 13.82
C ASP A 128 -2.81 -9.43 13.16
N GLY A 129 -2.41 -9.16 11.91
CA GLY A 129 -2.95 -8.06 11.13
C GLY A 129 -2.82 -8.25 9.63
N VAL A 130 -3.83 -7.78 8.90
CA VAL A 130 -3.87 -7.75 7.43
C VAL A 130 -4.12 -6.34 6.94
N TYR A 131 -3.32 -5.91 5.98
CA TYR A 131 -3.62 -4.72 5.17
C TYR A 131 -4.18 -5.13 3.82
N PHE A 132 -5.44 -4.75 3.56
CA PHE A 132 -6.13 -5.02 2.29
C PHE A 132 -5.99 -3.83 1.34
N VAL A 133 -5.29 -4.05 0.23
CA VAL A 133 -5.03 -3.05 -0.81
C VAL A 133 -5.87 -3.28 -2.05
N SER A 134 -6.02 -4.53 -2.48
CA SER A 134 -6.83 -4.92 -3.63
C SER A 134 -7.05 -6.43 -3.65
N GLY A 135 -8.14 -6.84 -4.26
CA GLY A 135 -8.56 -8.23 -4.39
C GLY A 135 -10.05 -8.26 -4.75
N ASP A 136 -10.66 -9.43 -4.75
CA ASP A 136 -12.10 -9.58 -4.86
C ASP A 136 -12.79 -9.56 -3.48
N ALA A 137 -14.11 -9.47 -3.47
CA ALA A 137 -14.90 -9.46 -2.23
C ALA A 137 -14.74 -10.75 -1.38
N ALA A 138 -14.44 -11.88 -2.03
CA ALA A 138 -14.23 -13.13 -1.33
C ALA A 138 -12.84 -13.20 -0.65
N SER A 139 -11.79 -12.63 -1.27
CA SER A 139 -10.47 -12.47 -0.65
C SER A 139 -10.51 -11.47 0.50
N LEU A 140 -11.33 -10.40 0.39
CA LEU A 140 -11.56 -9.48 1.50
C LEU A 140 -12.22 -10.18 2.70
N LYS A 141 -13.19 -11.07 2.45
CA LYS A 141 -13.81 -11.87 3.52
C LYS A 141 -12.79 -12.77 4.21
N ALA A 142 -11.90 -13.43 3.45
CA ALA A 142 -10.82 -14.21 4.04
C ALA A 142 -9.85 -13.33 4.85
N ALA A 143 -9.55 -12.12 4.38
CA ALA A 143 -8.72 -11.17 5.12
C ALA A 143 -9.36 -10.72 6.45
N ARG A 144 -10.72 -10.75 6.57
CA ARG A 144 -11.41 -10.41 7.82
C ARG A 144 -11.20 -11.46 8.93
N ASP A 145 -10.81 -12.66 8.61
CA ASP A 145 -10.55 -13.69 9.62
C ASP A 145 -9.32 -13.36 10.49
N ALA A 146 -8.46 -12.42 10.05
CA ALA A 146 -7.38 -11.88 10.84
C ALA A 146 -7.86 -11.10 12.08
N LYS A 147 -7.00 -10.95 13.11
CA LYS A 147 -7.33 -10.19 14.33
C LYS A 147 -7.57 -8.71 14.03
N VAL A 148 -6.75 -8.11 13.14
CA VAL A 148 -6.85 -6.72 12.70
C VAL A 148 -6.94 -6.68 11.18
N LEU A 149 -7.90 -5.93 10.65
CA LEU A 149 -8.05 -5.66 9.22
C LEU A 149 -8.06 -4.16 8.95
N VAL A 150 -7.02 -3.69 8.28
CA VAL A 150 -6.94 -2.32 7.75
C VAL A 150 -7.09 -2.35 6.24
N ALA A 151 -7.79 -1.38 5.67
CA ALA A 151 -7.97 -1.30 4.21
C ALA A 151 -7.75 0.12 3.68
N THR A 152 -7.46 0.23 2.38
CA THR A 152 -7.39 1.53 1.68
C THR A 152 -8.71 1.87 1.00
N ALA A 153 -9.08 3.14 1.01
CA ALA A 153 -10.24 3.64 0.28
C ALA A 153 -10.11 3.54 -1.27
N ARG A 154 -8.93 3.22 -1.80
CA ARG A 154 -8.77 2.88 -3.23
C ARG A 154 -9.58 1.65 -3.65
N SER A 155 -9.98 0.83 -2.71
CA SER A 155 -10.73 -0.41 -2.96
C SER A 155 -12.21 -0.31 -2.58
N MET A 156 -12.79 0.89 -2.52
CA MET A 156 -14.16 1.14 -2.05
C MET A 156 -15.21 0.21 -2.67
N ALA A 157 -15.13 -0.07 -3.98
CA ALA A 157 -16.08 -0.96 -4.64
C ALA A 157 -16.03 -2.38 -4.05
N THR A 158 -14.82 -2.93 -3.85
CA THR A 158 -14.63 -4.25 -3.23
C THR A 158 -15.05 -4.24 -1.76
N LEU A 159 -14.76 -3.16 -1.02
CA LEU A 159 -15.13 -3.03 0.38
C LEU A 159 -16.66 -3.00 0.55
N ALA A 160 -17.37 -2.25 -0.31
CA ALA A 160 -18.83 -2.17 -0.31
C ALA A 160 -19.48 -3.51 -0.69
N GLU A 161 -18.90 -4.24 -1.66
CA GLU A 161 -19.37 -5.58 -2.06
C GLU A 161 -19.12 -6.63 -0.96
N GLY A 162 -17.95 -6.60 -0.35
CA GLY A 162 -17.53 -7.59 0.64
C GLY A 162 -18.30 -7.49 1.96
N ARG A 163 -18.71 -6.27 2.36
CA ARG A 163 -19.53 -5.98 3.56
C ARG A 163 -18.91 -6.55 4.84
N VAL A 164 -17.62 -6.32 5.02
CA VAL A 164 -16.90 -6.76 6.23
C VAL A 164 -16.58 -5.55 7.12
N GLU A 165 -16.52 -5.79 8.44
CA GLU A 165 -16.09 -4.77 9.37
C GLU A 165 -14.58 -4.54 9.25
N LEU A 166 -14.17 -3.29 9.10
CA LEU A 166 -12.78 -2.87 9.09
C LEU A 166 -12.40 -2.26 10.44
N ASP A 167 -11.22 -2.61 10.96
CA ASP A 167 -10.68 -1.95 12.15
C ASP A 167 -10.23 -0.52 11.81
N ALA A 168 -9.67 -0.31 10.61
CA ALA A 168 -9.42 1.02 10.08
C ALA A 168 -9.55 1.08 8.55
N LEU A 169 -10.08 2.21 8.07
CA LEU A 169 -10.07 2.60 6.66
C LEU A 169 -9.11 3.78 6.48
N VAL A 170 -8.08 3.61 5.67
CA VAL A 170 -7.08 4.66 5.37
C VAL A 170 -7.38 5.30 4.03
N ARG A 171 -7.35 6.63 3.98
CA ARG A 171 -7.48 7.41 2.75
C ARG A 171 -6.58 8.65 2.74
N SER A 172 -6.28 9.16 1.57
CA SER A 172 -5.66 10.46 1.39
C SER A 172 -6.72 11.53 1.10
N ARG A 173 -6.64 12.68 1.78
CA ARG A 173 -7.49 13.85 1.47
C ARG A 173 -7.14 14.49 0.13
N ASN A 174 -5.92 14.28 -0.33
CA ASN A 174 -5.38 14.89 -1.53
C ASN A 174 -5.59 14.03 -2.79
N ASP A 175 -6.24 12.87 -2.65
CA ASP A 175 -6.50 11.95 -3.76
C ASP A 175 -8.01 11.77 -3.97
N GLU A 176 -8.50 12.26 -5.10
CA GLU A 176 -9.92 12.16 -5.46
C GLU A 176 -10.38 10.70 -5.64
N GLY A 177 -9.46 9.77 -5.92
CA GLY A 177 -9.72 8.34 -6.00
C GLY A 177 -9.89 7.65 -4.65
N GLU A 178 -9.66 8.36 -3.53
CA GLU A 178 -9.75 7.83 -2.16
C GLU A 178 -10.88 8.51 -1.36
N THR A 179 -12.04 8.67 -1.98
CA THR A 179 -13.20 9.29 -1.31
C THR A 179 -13.94 8.26 -0.47
N TYR A 180 -14.24 8.63 0.78
CA TYR A 180 -15.15 7.93 1.67
C TYR A 180 -16.07 8.93 2.37
N ARG A 181 -17.34 8.59 2.52
CA ARG A 181 -18.35 9.32 3.27
C ARG A 181 -19.08 8.35 4.20
N PRO A 182 -19.50 8.77 5.41
CA PRO A 182 -20.35 7.95 6.26
C PRO A 182 -21.57 7.43 5.49
N GLY A 183 -21.77 6.12 5.50
CA GLY A 183 -22.82 5.43 4.73
C GLY A 183 -22.36 4.78 3.42
N ASP A 184 -21.16 5.03 2.94
CA ASP A 184 -20.62 4.36 1.74
C ASP A 184 -20.29 2.88 2.00
N LEU A 185 -20.02 2.52 3.26
CA LEU A 185 -19.75 1.14 3.70
C LEU A 185 -20.73 0.70 4.78
N GLU A 186 -21.17 -0.55 4.68
CA GLU A 186 -22.01 -1.23 5.65
C GLU A 186 -21.46 -2.64 5.92
N PRO A 187 -20.95 -2.93 7.13
CA PRO A 187 -20.83 -2.01 8.27
C PRO A 187 -19.80 -0.89 8.04
N PRO A 188 -19.93 0.25 8.77
CA PRO A 188 -18.93 1.31 8.69
C PRO A 188 -17.60 0.84 9.31
N PRO A 189 -16.45 1.39 8.90
CA PRO A 189 -15.18 1.11 9.55
C PRO A 189 -15.19 1.60 11.00
N ARG A 190 -14.54 0.87 11.91
CA ARG A 190 -14.39 1.29 13.32
C ARG A 190 -13.66 2.62 13.43
N THR A 191 -12.68 2.83 12.56
CA THR A 191 -11.91 4.08 12.49
C THR A 191 -11.67 4.47 11.03
N GLU A 192 -11.97 5.72 10.69
CA GLU A 192 -11.50 6.37 9.47
C GLU A 192 -10.19 7.11 9.77
N VAL A 193 -9.17 6.94 8.93
CA VAL A 193 -7.90 7.67 9.00
C VAL A 193 -7.67 8.40 7.68
N ALA A 194 -7.70 9.74 7.74
CA ALA A 194 -7.56 10.61 6.57
C ALA A 194 -6.23 11.38 6.63
N THR A 195 -5.27 10.97 5.81
CA THR A 195 -3.95 11.64 5.71
C THR A 195 -4.03 12.91 4.87
N ALA A 196 -3.19 13.89 5.18
CA ALA A 196 -3.08 15.18 4.48
C ALA A 196 -1.61 15.56 4.17
N GLY A 197 -0.74 14.56 3.93
CA GLY A 197 0.67 14.75 3.62
C GLY A 197 1.41 15.51 4.72
N SER A 198 2.07 16.62 4.37
CA SER A 198 2.83 17.46 5.30
C SER A 198 1.98 18.15 6.38
N GLN A 199 0.65 18.08 6.30
CA GLN A 199 -0.26 18.62 7.31
C GLN A 199 -0.69 17.55 8.34
N GLY A 200 -0.14 16.33 8.29
CA GLY A 200 -0.56 15.23 9.16
C GLY A 200 -1.86 14.60 8.69
N GLY A 201 -2.90 14.68 9.51
CA GLY A 201 -4.20 14.11 9.16
C GLY A 201 -5.19 14.13 10.31
N THR A 202 -6.27 13.35 10.15
CA THR A 202 -7.25 13.10 11.21
C THR A 202 -7.58 11.62 11.27
N PHE A 203 -7.93 11.15 12.45
CA PHE A 203 -8.66 9.89 12.59
C PHE A 203 -10.01 10.15 13.27
N THR A 204 -11.00 9.32 12.96
CA THR A 204 -12.37 9.47 13.47
C THR A 204 -12.89 8.08 13.81
N PHE A 205 -13.22 7.82 15.06
CA PHE A 205 -13.95 6.61 15.45
C PHE A 205 -15.39 6.67 14.94
N ALA A 206 -15.99 5.52 14.67
CA ALA A 206 -17.37 5.44 14.21
C ALA A 206 -18.31 6.24 15.13
N GLY A 207 -19.03 7.22 14.56
CA GLY A 207 -19.92 8.12 15.29
C GLY A 207 -19.24 9.18 16.15
N GLY A 208 -17.89 9.28 16.13
CA GLY A 208 -17.12 10.26 16.91
C GLY A 208 -16.78 11.55 16.14
N ALA A 209 -16.08 12.44 16.83
CA ALA A 209 -15.50 13.64 16.22
C ALA A 209 -14.08 13.35 15.68
N PRO A 210 -13.64 14.05 14.63
CA PRO A 210 -12.27 13.93 14.12
C PRO A 210 -11.23 14.38 15.17
N THR A 211 -10.21 13.56 15.37
CA THR A 211 -9.02 13.88 16.15
C THR A 211 -7.86 14.14 15.18
N HIS A 212 -7.22 15.29 15.32
CA HIS A 212 -6.08 15.66 14.48
C HIS A 212 -4.79 15.02 14.99
N PHE A 213 -3.92 14.58 14.06
CA PHE A 213 -2.55 14.17 14.35
C PHE A 213 -1.53 14.95 13.49
N PRO A 214 -0.36 15.29 14.06
CA PRO A 214 0.66 16.03 13.35
C PRO A 214 1.40 15.13 12.33
N PRO A 215 2.07 15.72 11.32
CA PRO A 215 2.99 14.96 10.47
C PRO A 215 4.22 14.52 11.28
N ALA A 216 4.86 13.43 10.86
CA ALA A 216 6.18 13.05 11.35
C ALA A 216 7.27 13.67 10.46
N ALA A 217 8.41 14.00 11.05
CA ALA A 217 9.57 14.45 10.30
C ALA A 217 10.20 13.26 9.53
N ALA A 218 10.60 13.50 8.28
CA ALA A 218 11.42 12.56 7.54
C ALA A 218 12.79 12.39 8.23
N PRO A 219 13.34 11.17 8.32
CA PRO A 219 14.60 10.92 9.01
C PRO A 219 15.84 11.44 8.26
N GLY A 220 15.67 11.85 7.01
CA GLY A 220 16.72 12.35 6.13
C GLY A 220 16.16 13.23 5.01
N PRO A 221 17.00 13.62 4.05
CA PRO A 221 16.55 14.37 2.88
C PRO A 221 15.45 13.63 2.13
N VAL A 222 14.48 14.37 1.61
CA VAL A 222 13.44 13.82 0.75
C VAL A 222 14.09 13.37 -0.56
N GLN A 223 13.92 12.09 -0.88
CA GLN A 223 14.39 11.47 -2.14
C GLN A 223 13.27 11.44 -3.18
N ASP A 224 12.12 10.92 -2.77
CA ASP A 224 10.87 10.93 -3.53
C ASP A 224 9.67 10.59 -2.61
N ALA A 225 8.45 10.76 -3.15
CA ALA A 225 7.22 10.53 -2.39
C ALA A 225 6.56 9.16 -2.70
N TYR A 226 7.24 8.24 -3.41
CA TYR A 226 6.65 6.97 -3.78
C TYR A 226 6.41 6.07 -2.55
N GLY A 227 5.19 5.53 -2.45
CA GLY A 227 4.83 4.56 -1.40
C GLY A 227 4.68 5.12 0.02
N ALA A 228 4.71 6.45 0.21
CA ALA A 228 4.54 7.04 1.55
C ALA A 228 3.17 6.70 2.18
N GLY A 229 2.09 6.72 1.39
CA GLY A 229 0.75 6.34 1.85
C GLY A 229 0.63 4.87 2.23
N ASP A 230 1.16 3.97 1.40
CA ASP A 230 1.15 2.53 1.68
C ASP A 230 2.05 2.18 2.87
N SER A 231 3.18 2.87 3.04
CA SER A 231 4.05 2.73 4.22
C SER A 231 3.36 3.24 5.49
N PHE A 232 2.58 4.32 5.41
CA PHE A 232 1.75 4.78 6.51
C PHE A 232 0.72 3.73 6.90
N ALA A 233 -0.05 3.21 5.94
CA ALA A 233 -1.09 2.22 6.20
C ALA A 233 -0.51 0.89 6.76
N ALA A 234 0.66 0.47 6.25
CA ALA A 234 1.41 -0.65 6.81
C ALA A 234 1.81 -0.40 8.28
N GLY A 235 2.33 0.78 8.59
CA GLY A 235 2.67 1.17 9.96
C GLY A 235 1.46 1.18 10.90
N LEU A 236 0.29 1.64 10.42
CA LEU A 236 -0.96 1.59 11.17
C LEU A 236 -1.40 0.15 11.43
N THR A 237 -1.36 -0.70 10.40
CA THR A 237 -1.72 -2.12 10.50
C THR A 237 -0.85 -2.82 11.54
N TYR A 238 0.46 -2.61 11.47
CA TYR A 238 1.42 -3.16 12.42
C TYR A 238 1.13 -2.67 13.86
N GLY A 239 0.95 -1.36 14.04
CA GLY A 239 0.70 -0.79 15.38
C GLY A 239 -0.58 -1.32 16.02
N LEU A 240 -1.67 -1.44 15.25
CA LEU A 240 -2.92 -2.01 15.74
C LEU A 240 -2.77 -3.52 16.05
N ALA A 241 -2.03 -4.27 15.23
CA ALA A 241 -1.75 -5.69 15.46
C ALA A 241 -0.88 -5.92 16.71
N GLU A 242 0.03 -4.99 17.06
CA GLU A 242 0.78 -4.97 18.31
C GLU A 242 -0.09 -4.61 19.53
N GLY A 243 -1.34 -4.21 19.33
CA GLY A 243 -2.23 -3.77 20.42
C GLY A 243 -1.92 -2.36 20.94
N LEU A 244 -1.23 -1.54 20.16
CA LEU A 244 -0.99 -0.14 20.51
C LEU A 244 -2.31 0.64 20.55
N SER A 245 -2.39 1.67 21.38
CA SER A 245 -3.48 2.64 21.29
C SER A 245 -3.52 3.29 19.91
N MET A 246 -4.68 3.85 19.52
CA MET A 246 -4.82 4.52 18.22
C MET A 246 -3.80 5.65 18.04
N ASP A 247 -3.55 6.45 19.07
CA ASP A 247 -2.57 7.55 19.02
C ASP A 247 -1.14 7.03 18.78
N GLU A 248 -0.74 5.94 19.44
CA GLU A 248 0.57 5.32 19.26
C GLU A 248 0.70 4.67 17.89
N ALA A 249 -0.35 3.97 17.41
CA ALA A 249 -0.39 3.35 16.09
C ALA A 249 -0.32 4.41 14.97
N ILE A 250 -1.04 5.53 15.11
CA ILE A 250 -0.97 6.67 14.19
C ILE A 250 0.43 7.32 14.22
N ALA A 251 1.03 7.48 15.38
CA ALA A 251 2.39 8.03 15.46
C ALA A 251 3.42 7.11 14.77
N LEU A 252 3.27 5.79 14.90
CA LEU A 252 4.10 4.81 14.18
C LEU A 252 3.83 4.86 12.66
N ALA A 253 2.56 4.93 12.25
CA ALA A 253 2.15 5.08 10.87
C ALA A 253 2.74 6.34 10.22
N ALA A 254 2.65 7.48 10.90
CA ALA A 254 3.21 8.74 10.43
C ALA A 254 4.74 8.66 10.26
N ARG A 255 5.46 8.04 11.20
CA ARG A 255 6.91 7.80 11.06
C ARG A 255 7.22 6.86 9.89
N SER A 256 6.43 5.82 9.69
CA SER A 256 6.61 4.87 8.57
C SER A 256 6.44 5.56 7.21
N GLY A 257 5.39 6.38 7.06
CA GLY A 257 5.16 7.18 5.86
C GLY A 257 6.27 8.23 5.63
N ALA A 258 6.68 8.94 6.69
CA ALA A 258 7.76 9.93 6.62
C ALA A 258 9.11 9.29 6.28
N ALA A 259 9.41 8.09 6.81
CA ALA A 259 10.62 7.36 6.49
C ALA A 259 10.68 6.92 5.00
N ALA A 260 9.54 6.68 4.37
CA ALA A 260 9.47 6.37 2.94
C ALA A 260 9.98 7.54 2.09
N LEU A 261 9.71 8.80 2.48
CA LEU A 261 10.16 9.99 1.76
C LEU A 261 11.69 10.09 1.64
N SER A 262 12.42 9.50 2.57
CA SER A 262 13.90 9.51 2.56
C SER A 262 14.51 8.29 1.84
N ARG A 263 13.69 7.50 1.15
CA ARG A 263 14.13 6.34 0.38
C ARG A 263 14.11 6.67 -1.11
N ARG A 264 14.97 6.00 -1.86
CA ARG A 264 14.94 6.00 -3.32
C ARG A 264 13.94 4.97 -3.80
N GLY A 265 12.96 5.37 -4.60
CA GLY A 265 11.93 4.47 -5.12
C GLY A 265 11.05 3.85 -4.04
N ALA A 266 10.51 2.68 -4.32
CA ALA A 266 9.57 2.00 -3.43
C ALA A 266 10.25 1.42 -2.18
N HIS A 267 11.48 0.93 -2.32
CA HIS A 267 12.12 0.11 -1.29
C HIS A 267 13.45 0.65 -0.80
N GLY A 268 14.01 1.69 -1.40
CA GLY A 268 15.28 2.28 -0.98
C GLY A 268 16.48 1.40 -1.30
N ALA A 269 16.47 0.78 -2.47
CA ALA A 269 17.57 -0.05 -2.96
C ALA A 269 18.73 0.79 -3.51
#